data_117cb07e27ca6aafcd38f73ac2e4e3ef
#
_entry.id   117cb07e27ca6aafcd38f73ac2e4e3ef
#
_cell.length_a   1.000
_cell.length_b   1.000
_cell.length_c   1.000
_cell.angle_alpha   90.00
_cell.angle_beta   90.00
_cell.angle_gamma   90.00
#
_symmetry.space_group_name_H-M   'P 1'
#
loop_
_entity.id
_entity.type
_entity.pdbx_description
1 polymer ?
#
loop_
_entity_poly.entity_id
_entity_poly.type
_entity_poly.pdbx_seq_one_letter_code
_entity_poly.pdbx_strand_id
1 'polypeptide(L)'
;MKDLWKFIKSSGVYFVGTVLTKLISFLLLPLYTSYISPADYGVYDLYNAYVMFLCSVLFLDIWAGIMRFMFDYNEEERKKPISSGIAIFIISCLLYTFILVTVGPALHVRYLGWLFLYGILMNTQTLVGYIARGYGKNVLYTSAGLLGSVTTIVFNILLLTYFKMDFSALFIASCIGYIANILCIVIGIKEPGVFSLKNFDKKVFKSLLIFSLPLCLNSVAYWFLTSYNRIVVANELGDAANGYYAIAGRFGSMITLFTTCFQMAWQELAYSKSAKESNLDDFYTVAVNSYIKSMGAGLILMIPFIYIIYPVMINESYGIGKELVPIYLLGTIFSTISSFLGNAISAIKRNKYLFWTMLSGSVINVVFIHLFISKIGLQASNISLALGFLMICITRVIVFRKDVKLKIEYRNVFVLFIAFLAVDHVYQNGSLVMNLVAFVGAGLVCIYVFWDLIAAMLEKIKDRKITN
;
A
#
# COMPACT_ATOMS: atom_id res chain seq x y z
N MET A 1 -6.86 31.41 4.05
CA MET A 1 -7.91 30.64 4.78
C MET A 1 -8.85 29.85 3.85
N LYS A 2 -9.41 30.45 2.79
CA LYS A 2 -10.29 29.72 1.83
C LYS A 2 -9.59 28.53 1.16
N ASP A 3 -8.33 28.67 0.76
CA ASP A 3 -7.57 27.60 0.11
C ASP A 3 -7.22 26.48 1.07
N LEU A 4 -6.91 26.78 2.34
CA LEU A 4 -6.68 25.80 3.40
C LEU A 4 -7.96 24.99 3.70
N TRP A 5 -9.12 25.65 3.75
CA TRP A 5 -10.42 24.98 3.93
C TRP A 5 -10.79 24.10 2.74
N LYS A 6 -10.54 24.55 1.51
CA LYS A 6 -10.73 23.76 0.28
C LYS A 6 -9.82 22.55 0.25
N PHE A 7 -8.56 22.70 0.70
CA PHE A 7 -7.59 21.62 0.85
C PHE A 7 -8.02 20.60 1.91
N ILE A 8 -8.40 21.04 3.12
CA ILE A 8 -8.89 20.15 4.20
C ILE A 8 -10.15 19.39 3.76
N LYS A 9 -11.08 20.05 3.09
CA LYS A 9 -12.31 19.42 2.57
C LYS A 9 -12.00 18.39 1.49
N SER A 10 -11.11 18.68 0.54
CA SER A 10 -10.71 17.74 -0.51
C SER A 10 -9.93 16.56 0.08
N SER A 11 -9.01 16.81 1.01
CA SER A 11 -8.26 15.76 1.71
C SER A 11 -9.18 14.85 2.53
N GLY A 12 -10.19 15.40 3.19
CA GLY A 12 -11.19 14.62 3.92
C GLY A 12 -12.01 13.70 3.00
N VAL A 13 -12.40 14.17 1.82
CA VAL A 13 -13.12 13.35 0.82
C VAL A 13 -12.23 12.21 0.30
N TYR A 14 -10.96 12.49 0.00
CA TYR A 14 -9.99 11.45 -0.38
C TYR A 14 -9.81 10.40 0.72
N PHE A 15 -9.70 10.87 1.95
CA PHE A 15 -9.55 10.04 3.12
C PHE A 15 -10.71 9.05 3.27
N VAL A 16 -11.93 9.57 3.35
CA VAL A 16 -13.13 8.74 3.51
C VAL A 16 -13.27 7.76 2.35
N GLY A 17 -13.06 8.20 1.11
CA GLY A 17 -13.13 7.34 -0.07
C GLY A 17 -12.10 6.20 -0.02
N THR A 18 -10.83 6.50 0.29
CA THR A 18 -9.76 5.50 0.34
C THR A 18 -9.94 4.52 1.50
N VAL A 19 -10.33 5.01 2.68
CA VAL A 19 -10.62 4.19 3.87
C VAL A 19 -11.78 3.25 3.60
N LEU A 20 -12.88 3.78 3.08
CA LEU A 20 -14.07 2.98 2.80
C LEU A 20 -13.80 1.87 1.79
N THR A 21 -13.11 2.18 0.69
CA THR A 21 -12.74 1.23 -0.35
C THR A 21 -11.89 0.06 0.19
N LYS A 22 -10.87 0.37 0.98
CA LYS A 22 -9.99 -0.66 1.56
C LYS A 22 -10.68 -1.46 2.66
N LEU A 23 -11.52 -0.81 3.48
CA LEU A 23 -12.31 -1.49 4.52
C LEU A 23 -13.27 -2.50 3.89
N ILE A 24 -13.97 -2.10 2.84
CA ILE A 24 -14.89 -2.99 2.13
C ILE A 24 -14.15 -4.17 1.50
N SER A 25 -12.97 -3.94 0.90
CA SER A 25 -12.14 -5.03 0.36
C SER A 25 -11.69 -6.02 1.44
N PHE A 26 -11.48 -5.56 2.66
CA PHE A 26 -11.20 -6.43 3.81
C PHE A 26 -12.45 -7.22 4.24
N LEU A 27 -13.61 -6.59 4.26
CA LEU A 27 -14.89 -7.24 4.62
C LEU A 27 -15.33 -8.33 3.62
N LEU A 28 -14.77 -8.36 2.41
CA LEU A 28 -14.98 -9.44 1.44
C LEU A 28 -14.12 -10.69 1.72
N LEU A 29 -13.22 -10.64 2.69
CA LEU A 29 -12.32 -11.74 2.98
C LEU A 29 -13.04 -13.05 3.36
N PRO A 30 -14.11 -13.03 4.20
CA PRO A 30 -14.92 -14.21 4.46
C PRO A 30 -15.50 -14.82 3.18
N LEU A 31 -15.98 -13.97 2.27
CA LEU A 31 -16.52 -14.43 0.98
C LEU A 31 -15.44 -15.15 0.17
N TYR A 32 -14.28 -14.54 0.01
CA TYR A 32 -13.20 -15.13 -0.80
C TYR A 32 -12.73 -16.47 -0.24
N THR A 33 -12.51 -16.54 1.08
CA THR A 33 -12.01 -17.77 1.71
C THR A 33 -13.05 -18.90 1.77
N SER A 34 -14.35 -18.57 1.68
CA SER A 34 -15.42 -19.57 1.63
C SER A 34 -15.65 -20.16 0.23
N TYR A 35 -15.37 -19.41 -0.83
CA TYR A 35 -15.68 -19.84 -2.20
C TYR A 35 -14.45 -20.19 -3.04
N ILE A 36 -13.26 -19.74 -2.65
CA ILE A 36 -12.01 -19.96 -3.40
C ILE A 36 -11.08 -20.83 -2.56
N SER A 37 -10.47 -21.84 -3.16
CA SER A 37 -9.49 -22.69 -2.47
C SER A 37 -8.19 -21.92 -2.18
N PRO A 38 -7.40 -22.32 -1.15
CA PRO A 38 -6.08 -21.72 -0.90
C PRO A 38 -5.17 -21.72 -2.13
N ALA A 39 -5.17 -22.81 -2.91
CA ALA A 39 -4.35 -22.92 -4.12
C ALA A 39 -4.80 -21.92 -5.19
N ASP A 40 -6.10 -21.82 -5.47
CA ASP A 40 -6.61 -20.88 -6.47
C ASP A 40 -6.43 -19.42 -6.03
N TYR A 41 -6.59 -19.12 -4.75
CA TYR A 41 -6.31 -17.79 -4.23
C TYR A 41 -4.81 -17.44 -4.29
N GLY A 42 -3.94 -18.44 -4.09
CA GLY A 42 -2.50 -18.33 -4.26
C GLY A 42 -2.10 -18.02 -5.70
N VAL A 43 -2.72 -18.70 -6.68
CA VAL A 43 -2.51 -18.42 -8.12
C VAL A 43 -2.99 -17.00 -8.45
N TYR A 44 -4.16 -16.58 -7.96
CA TYR A 44 -4.64 -15.22 -8.14
C TYR A 44 -3.66 -14.17 -7.61
N ASP A 45 -3.14 -14.36 -6.39
CA ASP A 45 -2.19 -13.44 -5.75
C ASP A 45 -0.84 -13.42 -6.47
N LEU A 46 -0.35 -14.58 -6.94
CA LEU A 46 0.83 -14.71 -7.77
C LEU A 46 0.69 -13.96 -9.10
N TYR A 47 -0.44 -14.12 -9.79
CA TYR A 47 -0.69 -13.41 -11.04
C TYR A 47 -0.76 -11.90 -10.84
N ASN A 48 -1.34 -11.44 -9.74
CA ASN A 48 -1.29 -10.03 -9.36
C ASN A 48 0.15 -9.54 -9.19
N ALA A 49 1.01 -10.33 -8.55
CA ALA A 49 2.43 -9.97 -8.37
C ALA A 49 3.15 -9.83 -9.72
N TYR A 50 2.91 -10.74 -10.67
CA TYR A 50 3.47 -10.64 -12.03
C TYR A 50 2.94 -9.41 -12.79
N VAL A 51 1.63 -9.17 -12.76
CA VAL A 51 1.05 -7.98 -13.42
C VAL A 51 1.63 -6.71 -12.83
N MET A 52 1.72 -6.61 -11.50
CA MET A 52 2.32 -5.46 -10.80
C MET A 52 3.77 -5.22 -11.24
N PHE A 53 4.57 -6.28 -11.40
CA PHE A 53 5.94 -6.16 -11.90
C PHE A 53 5.98 -5.61 -13.32
N LEU A 54 5.27 -6.27 -14.23
CA LEU A 54 5.22 -5.87 -15.65
C LEU A 54 4.73 -4.43 -15.79
N CYS A 55 3.71 -4.07 -15.02
CA CYS A 55 3.17 -2.72 -15.03
C CYS A 55 4.17 -1.69 -14.51
N SER A 56 4.89 -1.97 -13.41
CA SER A 56 5.91 -1.05 -12.89
C SER A 56 7.05 -0.84 -13.89
N VAL A 57 7.49 -1.89 -14.57
CA VAL A 57 8.59 -1.82 -15.56
C VAL A 57 8.15 -1.16 -16.86
N LEU A 58 7.00 -1.56 -17.40
CA LEU A 58 6.60 -1.17 -18.76
C LEU A 58 5.94 0.21 -18.80
N PHE A 59 5.12 0.56 -17.80
CA PHE A 59 4.39 1.82 -17.80
C PHE A 59 5.15 2.96 -17.12
N LEU A 60 6.32 2.69 -16.50
CA LEU A 60 7.28 3.69 -15.99
C LEU A 60 6.69 4.70 -15.00
N ASP A 61 5.58 4.40 -14.33
CA ASP A 61 4.81 5.38 -13.54
C ASP A 61 4.49 6.68 -14.29
N ILE A 62 4.28 6.59 -15.62
CA ILE A 62 4.13 7.74 -16.53
C ILE A 62 3.00 8.70 -16.12
N TRP A 63 1.96 8.20 -15.47
CA TRP A 63 0.85 9.00 -14.95
C TRP A 63 1.31 10.06 -13.95
N ALA A 64 2.29 9.75 -13.10
CA ALA A 64 2.86 10.70 -12.16
C ALA A 64 3.62 11.82 -12.90
N GLY A 65 4.36 11.45 -13.95
CA GLY A 65 5.02 12.40 -14.85
C GLY A 65 4.02 13.31 -15.54
N ILE A 66 2.97 12.75 -16.16
CA ILE A 66 1.92 13.53 -16.83
C ILE A 66 1.33 14.55 -15.85
N MET A 67 0.88 14.11 -14.67
CA MET A 67 0.28 15.02 -13.69
C MET A 67 1.27 16.12 -13.27
N ARG A 68 2.54 15.78 -13.01
CA ARG A 68 3.57 16.77 -12.61
C ARG A 68 3.79 17.82 -13.71
N PHE A 69 3.90 17.38 -14.96
CA PHE A 69 4.12 18.30 -16.08
C PHE A 69 2.87 19.15 -16.40
N MET A 70 1.66 18.65 -16.17
CA MET A 70 0.43 19.46 -16.32
C MET A 70 0.46 20.76 -15.52
N PHE A 71 1.14 20.78 -14.37
CA PHE A 71 1.27 21.99 -13.54
C PHE A 71 2.29 22.99 -14.06
N ASP A 72 3.18 22.60 -14.97
CA ASP A 72 4.19 23.48 -15.57
C ASP A 72 3.65 24.18 -16.83
N TYR A 73 2.47 23.80 -17.32
CA TYR A 73 1.84 24.33 -18.54
C TYR A 73 0.56 25.11 -18.23
N ASN A 74 0.30 26.15 -19.04
CA ASN A 74 -0.97 26.88 -19.02
C ASN A 74 -2.14 25.98 -19.45
N GLU A 75 -3.38 26.37 -19.14
CA GLU A 75 -4.58 25.56 -19.38
C GLU A 75 -4.72 25.03 -20.82
N GLU A 76 -4.41 25.86 -21.82
CA GLU A 76 -4.47 25.49 -23.24
C GLU A 76 -3.39 24.47 -23.62
N GLU A 77 -2.21 24.56 -23.02
CA GLU A 77 -1.06 23.70 -23.33
C GLU A 77 -0.97 22.44 -22.49
N ARG A 78 -1.79 22.28 -21.44
CA ARG A 78 -1.84 21.07 -20.59
C ARG A 78 -2.10 19.78 -21.40
N LYS A 79 -2.66 19.91 -22.60
CA LYS A 79 -2.89 18.78 -23.50
C LYS A 79 -1.59 18.19 -24.07
N LYS A 80 -0.47 18.94 -24.13
CA LYS A 80 0.82 18.46 -24.62
C LYS A 80 1.41 17.33 -23.75
N PRO A 81 1.57 17.48 -22.41
CA PRO A 81 2.03 16.39 -21.57
C PRO A 81 1.06 15.20 -21.55
N ILE A 82 -0.25 15.43 -21.63
CA ILE A 82 -1.24 14.35 -21.70
C ILE A 82 -1.08 13.56 -22.98
N SER A 83 -1.08 14.22 -24.16
CA SER A 83 -0.93 13.54 -25.45
C SER A 83 0.38 12.80 -25.60
N SER A 84 1.50 13.41 -25.13
CA SER A 84 2.82 12.78 -25.17
C SER A 84 2.92 11.60 -24.21
N GLY A 85 2.29 11.70 -23.03
CA GLY A 85 2.22 10.60 -22.06
C GLY A 85 1.32 9.46 -22.52
N ILE A 86 0.19 9.75 -23.19
CA ILE A 86 -0.66 8.73 -23.83
C ILE A 86 0.10 7.98 -24.93
N ALA A 87 0.97 8.66 -25.68
CA ALA A 87 1.81 7.97 -26.68
C ALA A 87 2.75 6.94 -26.02
N ILE A 88 3.39 7.32 -24.87
CA ILE A 88 4.19 6.38 -24.07
C ILE A 88 3.31 5.24 -23.56
N PHE A 89 2.13 5.55 -23.02
CA PHE A 89 1.20 4.55 -22.50
C PHE A 89 0.77 3.54 -23.58
N ILE A 90 0.49 3.99 -24.81
CA ILE A 90 0.15 3.09 -25.93
C ILE A 90 1.33 2.16 -26.25
N ILE A 91 2.56 2.68 -26.31
CA ILE A 91 3.76 1.87 -26.52
C ILE A 91 3.88 0.82 -25.40
N SER A 92 3.67 1.22 -24.14
CA SER A 92 3.67 0.31 -22.99
C SER A 92 2.58 -0.77 -23.09
N CYS A 93 1.38 -0.43 -23.56
CA CYS A 93 0.32 -1.39 -23.81
C CYS A 93 0.71 -2.41 -24.90
N LEU A 94 1.34 -1.96 -25.97
CA LEU A 94 1.83 -2.86 -27.03
C LEU A 94 2.91 -3.81 -26.53
N LEU A 95 3.87 -3.31 -25.73
CA LEU A 95 4.90 -4.14 -25.11
C LEU A 95 4.30 -5.13 -24.11
N TYR A 96 3.35 -4.70 -23.28
CA TYR A 96 2.64 -5.56 -22.35
C TYR A 96 1.88 -6.68 -23.07
N THR A 97 1.18 -6.34 -24.14
CA THR A 97 0.47 -7.30 -25.00
C THR A 97 1.46 -8.32 -25.61
N PHE A 98 2.56 -7.83 -26.16
CA PHE A 98 3.60 -8.68 -26.77
C PHE A 98 4.15 -9.69 -25.76
N ILE A 99 4.52 -9.24 -24.56
CA ILE A 99 5.05 -10.12 -23.50
C ILE A 99 4.00 -11.15 -23.07
N LEU A 100 2.75 -10.75 -22.85
CA LEU A 100 1.72 -11.69 -22.42
C LEU A 100 1.37 -12.71 -23.48
N VAL A 101 1.32 -12.32 -24.74
CA VAL A 101 1.01 -13.25 -25.85
C VAL A 101 2.15 -14.23 -26.10
N THR A 102 3.41 -13.82 -25.88
CA THR A 102 4.58 -14.69 -26.12
C THR A 102 4.91 -15.56 -24.90
N VAL A 103 4.92 -14.97 -23.71
CA VAL A 103 5.36 -15.65 -22.47
C VAL A 103 4.20 -16.38 -21.78
N GLY A 104 2.99 -15.82 -21.81
CA GLY A 104 1.84 -16.38 -21.11
C GLY A 104 1.48 -17.82 -21.51
N PRO A 105 1.39 -18.16 -22.80
CA PRO A 105 1.16 -19.54 -23.23
C PRO A 105 2.31 -20.49 -22.85
N ALA A 106 3.57 -20.01 -22.93
CA ALA A 106 4.73 -20.80 -22.56
C ALA A 106 4.77 -21.17 -21.06
N LEU A 107 4.23 -20.30 -20.22
CA LEU A 107 4.09 -20.52 -18.77
C LEU A 107 2.74 -21.17 -18.38
N HIS A 108 1.93 -21.59 -19.34
CA HIS A 108 0.60 -22.20 -19.11
C HIS A 108 -0.30 -21.36 -18.18
N VAL A 109 -0.27 -20.02 -18.34
CA VAL A 109 -1.03 -19.10 -17.49
C VAL A 109 -2.52 -19.30 -17.71
N ARG A 110 -3.24 -19.68 -16.63
CA ARG A 110 -4.70 -19.82 -16.66
C ARG A 110 -5.36 -18.44 -16.80
N TYR A 111 -6.43 -18.37 -17.61
CA TYR A 111 -7.21 -17.13 -17.80
C TYR A 111 -6.41 -15.93 -18.34
N LEU A 112 -5.43 -16.19 -19.22
CA LEU A 112 -4.54 -15.20 -19.81
C LEU A 112 -5.28 -13.98 -20.38
N GLY A 113 -6.45 -14.17 -21.01
CA GLY A 113 -7.28 -13.08 -21.56
C GLY A 113 -7.80 -12.13 -20.47
N TRP A 114 -8.23 -12.67 -19.33
CA TRP A 114 -8.67 -11.84 -18.20
C TRP A 114 -7.50 -11.14 -17.53
N LEU A 115 -6.35 -11.80 -17.41
CA LEU A 115 -5.14 -11.20 -16.88
C LEU A 115 -4.62 -10.06 -17.76
N PHE A 116 -4.68 -10.24 -19.09
CA PHE A 116 -4.37 -9.19 -20.06
C PHE A 116 -5.29 -7.97 -19.86
N LEU A 117 -6.59 -8.20 -19.85
CA LEU A 117 -7.58 -7.13 -19.70
C LEU A 117 -7.44 -6.42 -18.34
N TYR A 118 -7.22 -7.18 -17.28
CA TYR A 118 -6.99 -6.67 -15.93
C TYR A 118 -5.81 -5.69 -15.88
N GLY A 119 -4.65 -6.06 -16.43
CA GLY A 119 -3.47 -5.19 -16.41
C GLY A 119 -3.67 -3.90 -17.24
N ILE A 120 -4.26 -4.00 -18.44
CA ILE A 120 -4.57 -2.83 -19.27
C ILE A 120 -5.55 -1.88 -18.56
N LEU A 121 -6.65 -2.42 -18.04
CA LEU A 121 -7.68 -1.60 -17.39
C LEU A 121 -7.19 -0.97 -16.08
N MET A 122 -6.40 -1.69 -15.27
CA MET A 122 -5.79 -1.18 -14.05
C MET A 122 -4.90 0.03 -14.34
N ASN A 123 -4.04 -0.05 -15.35
CA ASN A 123 -3.17 1.07 -15.72
C ASN A 123 -3.92 2.21 -16.39
N THR A 124 -4.94 1.91 -17.21
CA THR A 124 -5.82 2.92 -17.81
C THR A 124 -6.58 3.70 -16.74
N GLN A 125 -7.15 3.00 -15.73
CA GLN A 125 -7.80 3.64 -14.59
C GLN A 125 -6.84 4.59 -13.85
N THR A 126 -5.61 4.13 -13.62
CA THR A 126 -4.59 4.95 -12.96
C THR A 126 -4.27 6.18 -13.79
N LEU A 127 -4.03 6.03 -15.11
CA LEU A 127 -3.75 7.13 -16.03
C LEU A 127 -4.85 8.20 -16.01
N VAL A 128 -6.10 7.80 -16.25
CA VAL A 128 -7.23 8.77 -16.30
C VAL A 128 -7.47 9.41 -14.94
N GLY A 129 -7.23 8.66 -13.85
CA GLY A 129 -7.31 9.17 -12.47
C GLY A 129 -6.30 10.28 -12.20
N TYR A 130 -5.05 10.12 -12.61
CA TYR A 130 -4.01 11.15 -12.48
C TYR A 130 -4.29 12.36 -13.37
N ILE A 131 -4.81 12.16 -14.58
CA ILE A 131 -5.24 13.25 -15.46
C ILE A 131 -6.37 14.06 -14.80
N ALA A 132 -7.40 13.40 -14.25
CA ALA A 132 -8.50 14.08 -13.54
C ALA A 132 -7.97 14.92 -12.35
N ARG A 133 -7.02 14.39 -11.58
CA ARG A 133 -6.35 15.12 -10.50
C ARG A 133 -5.52 16.29 -11.01
N GLY A 134 -4.83 16.14 -12.13
CA GLY A 134 -4.09 17.23 -12.79
C GLY A 134 -4.99 18.39 -13.21
N TYR A 135 -6.24 18.13 -13.54
CA TYR A 135 -7.28 19.16 -13.75
C TYR A 135 -7.93 19.64 -12.44
N GLY A 136 -7.47 19.21 -11.27
CA GLY A 136 -8.04 19.59 -9.98
C GLY A 136 -9.42 18.96 -9.68
N LYS A 137 -9.87 17.98 -10.48
CA LYS A 137 -11.18 17.31 -10.34
C LYS A 137 -11.11 16.17 -9.30
N ASN A 138 -10.69 16.52 -8.09
CA ASN A 138 -10.43 15.58 -7.00
C ASN A 138 -11.70 14.84 -6.54
N VAL A 139 -12.85 15.54 -6.50
CA VAL A 139 -14.12 14.91 -6.14
C VAL A 139 -14.53 13.86 -7.18
N LEU A 140 -14.35 14.17 -8.48
CA LEU A 140 -14.61 13.21 -9.56
C LEU A 140 -13.73 11.95 -9.42
N TYR A 141 -12.43 12.13 -9.17
CA TYR A 141 -11.51 11.02 -8.93
C TYR A 141 -11.98 10.11 -7.77
N THR A 142 -12.37 10.73 -6.64
CA THR A 142 -12.81 9.97 -5.45
C THR A 142 -14.14 9.26 -5.68
N SER A 143 -15.13 9.94 -6.29
CA SER A 143 -16.44 9.36 -6.57
C SER A 143 -16.34 8.21 -7.59
N ALA A 144 -15.50 8.36 -8.62
CA ALA A 144 -15.23 7.30 -9.58
C ALA A 144 -14.54 6.10 -8.91
N GLY A 145 -13.60 6.35 -7.98
CA GLY A 145 -12.96 5.30 -7.18
C GLY A 145 -13.96 4.52 -6.34
N LEU A 146 -14.88 5.20 -5.67
CA LEU A 146 -15.96 4.57 -4.91
C LEU A 146 -16.90 3.76 -5.82
N LEU A 147 -17.33 4.33 -6.95
CA LEU A 147 -18.17 3.64 -7.93
C LEU A 147 -17.50 2.34 -8.41
N GLY A 148 -16.24 2.42 -8.84
CA GLY A 148 -15.47 1.26 -9.29
C GLY A 148 -15.37 0.19 -8.21
N SER A 149 -15.10 0.58 -6.95
CA SER A 149 -14.99 -0.36 -5.84
C SER A 149 -16.31 -1.03 -5.49
N VAL A 150 -17.40 -0.26 -5.42
CA VAL A 150 -18.75 -0.82 -5.19
C VAL A 150 -19.12 -1.78 -6.32
N THR A 151 -18.85 -1.41 -7.56
CA THR A 151 -19.07 -2.29 -8.72
C THR A 151 -18.28 -3.59 -8.59
N THR A 152 -16.97 -3.52 -8.27
CA THR A 152 -16.13 -4.70 -8.05
C THR A 152 -16.71 -5.61 -6.96
N ILE A 153 -17.20 -5.05 -5.85
CA ILE A 153 -17.79 -5.80 -4.74
C ILE A 153 -19.04 -6.54 -5.18
N VAL A 154 -19.98 -5.81 -5.81
CA VAL A 154 -21.24 -6.38 -6.28
C VAL A 154 -20.98 -7.54 -7.24
N PHE A 155 -20.06 -7.35 -8.20
CA PHE A 155 -19.74 -8.41 -9.15
C PHE A 155 -18.94 -9.56 -8.51
N ASN A 156 -18.06 -9.32 -7.52
CA ASN A 156 -17.43 -10.41 -6.77
C ASN A 156 -18.48 -11.28 -6.05
N ILE A 157 -19.42 -10.66 -5.34
CA ILE A 157 -20.50 -11.40 -4.69
C ILE A 157 -21.29 -12.22 -5.73
N LEU A 158 -21.72 -11.56 -6.81
CA LEU A 158 -22.56 -12.17 -7.84
C LEU A 158 -21.85 -13.33 -8.55
N LEU A 159 -20.59 -13.14 -8.97
CA LEU A 159 -19.82 -14.15 -9.70
C LEU A 159 -19.44 -15.34 -8.81
N LEU A 160 -19.11 -15.12 -7.54
CA LEU A 160 -18.74 -16.20 -6.62
C LEU A 160 -19.95 -16.94 -6.05
N THR A 161 -21.03 -16.22 -5.66
CA THR A 161 -22.16 -16.86 -4.98
C THR A 161 -23.19 -17.44 -5.94
N TYR A 162 -23.59 -16.65 -6.95
CA TYR A 162 -24.66 -17.04 -7.90
C TYR A 162 -24.10 -17.86 -9.05
N PHE A 163 -23.05 -17.36 -9.73
CA PHE A 163 -22.43 -18.05 -10.87
C PHE A 163 -21.43 -19.14 -10.46
N LYS A 164 -21.05 -19.21 -9.18
CA LYS A 164 -20.10 -20.19 -8.62
C LYS A 164 -18.80 -20.31 -9.43
N MET A 165 -18.31 -19.16 -9.91
CA MET A 165 -17.04 -19.11 -10.62
C MET A 165 -15.87 -19.31 -9.67
N ASP A 166 -14.75 -19.77 -10.21
CA ASP A 166 -13.48 -19.88 -9.49
C ASP A 166 -12.79 -18.50 -9.30
N PHE A 167 -11.49 -18.49 -9.03
CA PHE A 167 -10.74 -17.25 -8.83
C PHE A 167 -10.74 -16.28 -10.03
N SER A 168 -11.14 -16.73 -11.23
CA SER A 168 -11.32 -15.84 -12.39
C SER A 168 -12.35 -14.74 -12.13
N ALA A 169 -13.33 -15.02 -11.25
CA ALA A 169 -14.31 -14.04 -10.79
C ALA A 169 -13.65 -12.75 -10.25
N LEU A 170 -12.52 -12.86 -9.55
CA LEU A 170 -11.81 -11.72 -8.98
C LEU A 170 -11.23 -10.79 -10.07
N PHE A 171 -10.70 -11.36 -11.15
CA PHE A 171 -10.22 -10.58 -12.29
C PHE A 171 -11.37 -9.94 -13.06
N ILE A 172 -12.44 -10.70 -13.33
CA ILE A 172 -13.61 -10.20 -14.07
C ILE A 172 -14.28 -9.06 -13.30
N ALA A 173 -14.56 -9.25 -12.01
CA ALA A 173 -15.16 -8.21 -11.17
C ALA A 173 -14.30 -6.95 -11.11
N SER A 174 -12.96 -7.11 -11.00
CA SER A 174 -12.03 -6.00 -11.01
C SER A 174 -12.04 -5.26 -12.36
N CYS A 175 -12.07 -5.99 -13.49
CA CYS A 175 -12.17 -5.40 -14.82
C CYS A 175 -13.46 -4.57 -14.97
N ILE A 176 -14.59 -5.09 -14.53
CA ILE A 176 -15.88 -4.36 -14.59
C ILE A 176 -15.82 -3.10 -13.71
N GLY A 177 -15.24 -3.20 -12.51
CA GLY A 177 -15.04 -2.04 -11.63
C GLY A 177 -14.11 -0.99 -12.22
N TYR A 178 -13.02 -1.40 -12.88
CA TYR A 178 -12.14 -0.47 -13.58
C TYR A 178 -12.83 0.22 -14.74
N ILE A 179 -13.64 -0.51 -15.52
CA ILE A 179 -14.44 0.08 -16.61
C ILE A 179 -15.41 1.12 -16.06
N ALA A 180 -16.14 0.81 -14.98
CA ALA A 180 -17.05 1.76 -14.35
C ALA A 180 -16.34 3.04 -13.87
N ASN A 181 -15.15 2.88 -13.24
CA ASN A 181 -14.31 3.99 -12.82
C ASN A 181 -13.84 4.84 -14.01
N ILE A 182 -13.28 4.21 -15.05
CA ILE A 182 -12.77 4.87 -16.25
C ILE A 182 -13.89 5.66 -16.94
N LEU A 183 -15.04 5.04 -17.16
CA LEU A 183 -16.20 5.71 -17.78
C LEU A 183 -16.66 6.92 -16.97
N CYS A 184 -16.75 6.79 -15.64
CA CYS A 184 -17.12 7.89 -14.76
C CYS A 184 -16.15 9.09 -14.91
N ILE A 185 -14.83 8.82 -14.94
CA ILE A 185 -13.82 9.87 -15.08
C ILE A 185 -13.86 10.49 -16.48
N VAL A 186 -13.89 9.67 -17.54
CA VAL A 186 -13.87 10.15 -18.94
C VAL A 186 -15.08 11.05 -19.22
N ILE A 187 -16.28 10.64 -18.77
CA ILE A 187 -17.50 11.43 -18.91
C ILE A 187 -17.44 12.71 -18.03
N GLY A 188 -16.90 12.59 -16.83
CA GLY A 188 -16.87 13.69 -15.85
C GLY A 188 -15.78 14.74 -16.09
N ILE A 189 -14.73 14.43 -16.84
CA ILE A 189 -13.65 15.39 -17.15
C ILE A 189 -14.18 16.58 -17.96
N LYS A 190 -15.11 16.35 -18.90
CA LYS A 190 -15.76 17.40 -19.73
C LYS A 190 -14.76 18.32 -20.45
N GLU A 191 -13.59 17.81 -20.82
CA GLU A 191 -12.55 18.55 -21.54
C GLU A 191 -12.43 17.99 -22.96
N PRO A 192 -12.85 18.69 -24.00
CA PRO A 192 -12.82 18.18 -25.37
C PRO A 192 -11.41 17.83 -25.83
N GLY A 193 -11.24 16.62 -26.36
CA GLY A 193 -9.97 16.18 -26.94
C GLY A 193 -8.83 15.95 -25.96
N VAL A 194 -9.12 15.83 -24.65
CA VAL A 194 -8.09 15.60 -23.60
C VAL A 194 -7.30 14.31 -23.84
N PHE A 195 -7.95 13.28 -24.36
CA PHE A 195 -7.31 11.99 -24.67
C PHE A 195 -6.86 11.87 -26.14
N SER A 196 -6.71 13.00 -26.85
CA SER A 196 -6.29 13.03 -28.24
C SER A 196 -4.76 13.07 -28.34
N LEU A 197 -4.20 12.40 -29.36
CA LEU A 197 -2.78 12.46 -29.68
C LEU A 197 -2.40 13.71 -30.50
N LYS A 198 -3.36 14.57 -30.87
CA LYS A 198 -3.12 15.73 -31.75
C LYS A 198 -2.10 16.74 -31.18
N ASN A 199 -1.98 16.82 -29.85
CA ASN A 199 -1.06 17.72 -29.19
C ASN A 199 0.27 17.03 -28.77
N PHE A 200 0.66 15.97 -29.46
CA PHE A 200 1.93 15.29 -29.22
C PHE A 200 3.12 16.24 -29.43
N ASP A 201 4.03 16.23 -28.46
CA ASP A 201 5.28 17.01 -28.51
C ASP A 201 6.47 16.08 -28.18
N LYS A 202 7.40 15.96 -29.13
CA LYS A 202 8.58 15.09 -29.01
C LYS A 202 9.51 15.50 -27.84
N LYS A 203 9.63 16.81 -27.55
CA LYS A 203 10.45 17.29 -26.43
C LYS A 203 9.83 16.91 -25.10
N VAL A 204 8.51 17.10 -24.98
CA VAL A 204 7.74 16.72 -23.78
C VAL A 204 7.78 15.19 -23.59
N PHE A 205 7.62 14.42 -24.65
CA PHE A 205 7.74 12.97 -24.62
C PHE A 205 9.10 12.51 -24.04
N LYS A 206 10.21 13.08 -24.54
CA LYS A 206 11.56 12.76 -24.03
C LYS A 206 11.71 13.18 -22.55
N SER A 207 11.22 14.35 -22.18
CA SER A 207 11.29 14.86 -20.82
C SER A 207 10.48 13.99 -19.84
N LEU A 208 9.29 13.51 -20.25
CA LEU A 208 8.48 12.57 -19.47
C LEU A 208 9.20 11.24 -19.24
N LEU A 209 9.85 10.67 -20.27
CA LEU A 209 10.63 9.44 -20.11
C LEU A 209 11.78 9.61 -19.12
N ILE A 210 12.55 10.70 -19.24
CA ILE A 210 13.67 10.98 -18.34
C ILE A 210 13.18 11.15 -16.89
N PHE A 211 12.04 11.82 -16.70
CA PHE A 211 11.44 12.01 -15.38
C PHE A 211 10.91 10.71 -14.78
N SER A 212 10.28 9.88 -15.60
CA SER A 212 9.60 8.66 -15.14
C SER A 212 10.57 7.49 -14.87
N LEU A 213 11.72 7.43 -15.53
CA LEU A 213 12.66 6.34 -15.37
C LEU A 213 13.16 6.14 -13.91
N PRO A 214 13.57 7.19 -13.17
CA PRO A 214 13.92 7.04 -11.75
C PRO A 214 12.74 6.58 -10.87
N LEU A 215 11.50 6.99 -11.20
CA LEU A 215 10.30 6.54 -10.47
C LEU A 215 10.07 5.04 -10.68
N CYS A 216 10.21 4.58 -11.92
CA CYS A 216 10.14 3.16 -12.27
C CYS A 216 11.15 2.32 -11.46
N LEU A 217 12.41 2.73 -11.40
CA LEU A 217 13.44 2.02 -10.63
C LEU A 217 13.08 1.90 -9.15
N ASN A 218 12.49 2.95 -8.57
CA ASN A 218 12.02 2.89 -7.19
C ASN A 218 10.83 1.93 -7.02
N SER A 219 9.88 1.93 -7.94
CA SER A 219 8.72 1.02 -7.93
C SER A 219 9.13 -0.44 -8.10
N VAL A 220 10.11 -0.71 -8.96
CA VAL A 220 10.70 -2.03 -9.14
C VAL A 220 11.42 -2.50 -7.87
N ALA A 221 12.23 -1.66 -7.23
CA ALA A 221 12.87 -1.99 -5.97
C ALA A 221 11.84 -2.28 -4.87
N TYR A 222 10.77 -1.50 -4.79
CA TYR A 222 9.66 -1.73 -3.87
C TYR A 222 8.95 -3.07 -4.15
N TRP A 223 8.77 -3.43 -5.42
CA TRP A 223 8.18 -4.69 -5.81
C TRP A 223 9.03 -5.89 -5.35
N PHE A 224 10.35 -5.85 -5.51
CA PHE A 224 11.26 -6.87 -4.99
C PHE A 224 11.18 -7.05 -3.48
N LEU A 225 10.81 -6.01 -2.76
CA LEU A 225 10.60 -6.08 -1.32
C LEU A 225 9.23 -6.66 -0.93
N THR A 226 8.17 -6.31 -1.65
CA THR A 226 6.79 -6.58 -1.20
C THR A 226 6.10 -7.72 -1.94
N SER A 227 6.47 -7.98 -3.19
CA SER A 227 5.74 -8.92 -4.05
C SER A 227 6.56 -10.10 -4.53
N TYR A 228 7.88 -9.98 -4.54
CA TYR A 228 8.79 -11.04 -4.99
C TYR A 228 8.64 -12.33 -4.20
N ASN A 229 8.41 -12.24 -2.90
CA ASN A 229 8.22 -13.39 -2.02
C ASN A 229 7.11 -14.33 -2.49
N ARG A 230 6.06 -13.82 -3.15
CA ARG A 230 4.96 -14.63 -3.71
C ARG A 230 5.45 -15.60 -4.77
N ILE A 231 6.38 -15.15 -5.61
CA ILE A 231 6.97 -15.98 -6.67
C ILE A 231 7.79 -17.10 -6.03
N VAL A 232 8.64 -16.77 -5.06
CA VAL A 232 9.48 -17.75 -4.39
C VAL A 232 8.63 -18.77 -3.63
N VAL A 233 7.61 -18.30 -2.90
CA VAL A 233 6.70 -19.19 -2.14
C VAL A 233 5.94 -20.11 -3.08
N ALA A 234 5.37 -19.60 -4.17
CA ALA A 234 4.62 -20.42 -5.11
C ALA A 234 5.51 -21.49 -5.77
N ASN A 235 6.75 -21.13 -6.14
CA ASN A 235 7.68 -22.04 -6.79
C ASN A 235 8.24 -23.11 -5.83
N GLU A 236 8.57 -22.74 -4.59
CA GLU A 236 9.24 -23.63 -3.65
C GLU A 236 8.26 -24.44 -2.77
N LEU A 237 7.11 -23.86 -2.43
CA LEU A 237 6.15 -24.43 -1.49
C LEU A 237 4.77 -24.67 -2.10
N GLY A 238 4.54 -24.21 -3.33
CA GLY A 238 3.31 -24.41 -4.08
C GLY A 238 2.26 -23.30 -3.88
N ASP A 239 1.24 -23.34 -4.74
CA ASP A 239 0.21 -22.31 -4.83
C ASP A 239 -0.60 -22.14 -3.54
N ALA A 240 -0.93 -23.24 -2.86
CA ALA A 240 -1.67 -23.18 -1.59
C ALA A 240 -0.89 -22.42 -0.50
N ALA A 241 0.42 -22.62 -0.45
CA ALA A 241 1.31 -21.90 0.45
C ALA A 241 1.28 -20.38 0.18
N ASN A 242 1.30 -19.99 -1.09
CA ASN A 242 1.12 -18.59 -1.47
C ASN A 242 -0.27 -18.06 -1.08
N GLY A 243 -1.33 -18.87 -1.15
CA GLY A 243 -2.66 -18.51 -0.66
C GLY A 243 -2.69 -18.18 0.83
N TYR A 244 -2.02 -18.99 1.67
CA TYR A 244 -1.87 -18.73 3.10
C TYR A 244 -1.09 -17.44 3.37
N TYR A 245 -0.01 -17.23 2.64
CA TYR A 245 0.78 -16.00 2.73
C TYR A 245 -0.02 -14.76 2.32
N ALA A 246 -0.82 -14.85 1.26
CA ALA A 246 -1.68 -13.79 0.79
C ALA A 246 -2.72 -13.36 1.84
N ILE A 247 -3.33 -14.32 2.56
CA ILE A 247 -4.27 -14.03 3.66
C ILE A 247 -3.61 -13.25 4.79
N ALA A 248 -2.40 -13.64 5.22
CA ALA A 248 -1.65 -12.87 6.22
C ALA A 248 -1.44 -11.41 5.75
N GLY A 249 -1.16 -11.21 4.46
CA GLY A 249 -1.03 -9.91 3.83
C GLY A 249 -2.31 -9.05 3.89
N ARG A 250 -3.48 -9.66 3.87
CA ARG A 250 -4.75 -8.92 4.00
C ARG A 250 -4.90 -8.27 5.38
N PHE A 251 -4.48 -8.96 6.44
CA PHE A 251 -4.43 -8.35 7.78
C PHE A 251 -3.40 -7.21 7.87
N GLY A 252 -2.23 -7.35 7.22
CA GLY A 252 -1.26 -6.25 7.10
C GLY A 252 -1.84 -5.01 6.41
N SER A 253 -2.72 -5.19 5.42
CA SER A 253 -3.34 -4.07 4.72
C SER A 253 -4.26 -3.22 5.61
N MET A 254 -4.81 -3.76 6.71
CA MET A 254 -5.54 -2.97 7.72
C MET A 254 -4.63 -1.93 8.40
N ILE A 255 -3.42 -2.34 8.78
CA ILE A 255 -2.44 -1.41 9.39
C ILE A 255 -2.11 -0.29 8.40
N THR A 256 -1.85 -0.64 7.14
CA THR A 256 -1.53 0.36 6.11
C THR A 256 -2.69 1.31 5.84
N LEU A 257 -3.93 0.86 6.01
CA LEU A 257 -5.10 1.71 5.91
C LEU A 257 -5.06 2.86 6.93
N PHE A 258 -4.90 2.53 8.21
CA PHE A 258 -4.85 3.53 9.29
C PHE A 258 -3.63 4.45 9.15
N THR A 259 -2.48 3.88 8.79
CA THR A 259 -1.24 4.65 8.69
C THR A 259 -1.18 5.56 7.46
N THR A 260 -1.83 5.22 6.35
CA THR A 260 -1.89 6.08 5.15
C THR A 260 -2.45 7.46 5.48
N CYS A 261 -3.48 7.50 6.31
CA CYS A 261 -4.12 8.73 6.74
C CYS A 261 -3.20 9.60 7.58
N PHE A 262 -2.54 8.98 8.53
CA PHE A 262 -1.56 9.66 9.39
C PHE A 262 -0.37 10.16 8.57
N GLN A 263 0.10 9.37 7.61
CA GLN A 263 1.25 9.73 6.76
C GLN A 263 1.00 10.97 5.90
N MET A 264 -0.23 11.19 5.40
CA MET A 264 -0.56 12.42 4.67
C MET A 264 -0.40 13.66 5.56
N ALA A 265 -0.96 13.63 6.76
CA ALA A 265 -0.86 14.72 7.72
C ALA A 265 0.60 14.93 8.20
N TRP A 266 1.31 13.82 8.41
CA TRP A 266 2.74 13.87 8.77
C TRP A 266 3.59 14.50 7.68
N GLN A 267 3.40 14.13 6.43
CA GLN A 267 4.17 14.68 5.31
C GLN A 267 4.01 16.19 5.22
N GLU A 268 2.78 16.69 5.34
CA GLU A 268 2.50 18.13 5.33
C GLU A 268 3.18 18.85 6.50
N LEU A 269 3.07 18.29 7.71
CA LEU A 269 3.68 18.84 8.91
C LEU A 269 5.22 18.88 8.80
N ALA A 270 5.82 17.77 8.36
CA ALA A 270 7.27 17.65 8.19
C ALA A 270 7.80 18.67 7.17
N TYR A 271 7.11 18.85 6.04
CA TYR A 271 7.50 19.82 5.00
C TYR A 271 7.35 21.26 5.50
N SER A 272 6.24 21.57 6.18
CA SER A 272 6.00 22.91 6.74
C SER A 272 7.02 23.30 7.81
N LYS A 273 7.35 22.38 8.71
CA LYS A 273 8.35 22.60 9.77
C LYS A 273 9.76 22.76 9.21
N SER A 274 10.16 21.85 8.30
CA SER A 274 11.50 21.91 7.68
C SER A 274 11.73 23.14 6.80
N ALA A 275 10.66 23.79 6.34
CA ALA A 275 10.77 25.05 5.59
C ALA A 275 10.92 26.28 6.47
N LYS A 276 10.49 26.22 7.75
CA LYS A 276 10.41 27.40 8.65
C LYS A 276 11.43 27.40 9.77
N GLU A 277 11.89 26.24 10.22
CA GLU A 277 12.72 26.09 11.41
C GLU A 277 14.12 25.60 11.02
N SER A 278 15.16 26.21 11.62
CA SER A 278 16.57 25.82 11.41
C SER A 278 17.02 24.68 12.31
N ASN A 279 16.40 24.52 13.50
CA ASN A 279 16.69 23.42 14.40
C ASN A 279 15.50 22.44 14.45
N LEU A 280 15.70 21.25 13.90
CA LEU A 280 14.70 20.21 13.73
C LEU A 280 14.93 19.00 14.64
N ASP A 281 15.98 19.03 15.47
CA ASP A 281 16.47 17.89 16.25
C ASP A 281 15.40 17.36 17.23
N ASP A 282 14.84 18.26 18.04
CA ASP A 282 13.82 17.88 19.02
C ASP A 282 12.49 17.50 18.36
N PHE A 283 12.08 18.25 17.32
CA PHE A 283 10.85 17.97 16.58
C PHE A 283 10.86 16.54 16.02
N TYR A 284 11.91 16.17 15.27
CA TYR A 284 11.99 14.83 14.69
C TYR A 284 12.25 13.75 15.73
N THR A 285 12.99 14.05 16.79
CA THR A 285 13.22 13.10 17.89
C THR A 285 11.90 12.73 18.57
N VAL A 286 11.07 13.70 18.92
CA VAL A 286 9.75 13.46 19.53
C VAL A 286 8.83 12.73 18.55
N ALA A 287 8.75 13.20 17.30
CA ALA A 287 7.85 12.63 16.30
C ALA A 287 8.18 11.15 15.98
N VAL A 288 9.46 10.83 15.74
CA VAL A 288 9.89 9.46 15.43
C VAL A 288 9.67 8.52 16.60
N ASN A 289 10.04 8.91 17.84
CA ASN A 289 9.85 8.07 19.01
C ASN A 289 8.35 7.86 19.32
N SER A 290 7.52 8.90 19.20
CA SER A 290 6.08 8.78 19.36
C SER A 290 5.46 7.86 18.31
N TYR A 291 5.92 7.95 17.06
CA TYR A 291 5.42 7.07 15.99
C TYR A 291 5.81 5.61 16.22
N ILE A 292 7.06 5.33 16.61
CA ILE A 292 7.51 3.97 16.96
C ILE A 292 6.69 3.41 18.13
N LYS A 293 6.49 4.20 19.20
CA LYS A 293 5.66 3.79 20.35
C LYS A 293 4.23 3.46 19.92
N SER A 294 3.63 4.33 19.12
CA SER A 294 2.25 4.15 18.65
C SER A 294 2.09 2.92 17.77
N MET A 295 3.02 2.71 16.83
CA MET A 295 2.98 1.55 15.94
C MET A 295 3.24 0.24 16.68
N GLY A 296 4.19 0.24 17.64
CA GLY A 296 4.47 -0.93 18.49
C GLY A 296 3.28 -1.29 19.39
N ALA A 297 2.66 -0.31 20.04
CA ALA A 297 1.47 -0.53 20.86
C ALA A 297 0.30 -1.05 20.00
N GLY A 298 0.09 -0.47 18.82
CA GLY A 298 -0.91 -0.94 17.86
C GLY A 298 -0.68 -2.38 17.41
N LEU A 299 0.58 -2.78 17.16
CA LEU A 299 0.94 -4.16 16.80
C LEU A 299 0.57 -5.14 17.91
N ILE A 300 0.97 -4.84 19.16
CA ILE A 300 0.70 -5.67 20.34
C ILE A 300 -0.81 -5.85 20.56
N LEU A 301 -1.61 -4.83 20.28
CA LEU A 301 -3.08 -4.88 20.37
C LEU A 301 -3.70 -5.69 19.21
N MET A 302 -3.20 -5.49 17.99
CA MET A 302 -3.78 -6.10 16.78
C MET A 302 -3.60 -7.63 16.74
N ILE A 303 -2.48 -8.16 17.26
CA ILE A 303 -2.20 -9.60 17.21
C ILE A 303 -3.28 -10.42 17.93
N PRO A 304 -3.57 -10.23 19.23
CA PRO A 304 -4.61 -11.00 19.90
C PRO A 304 -6.01 -10.66 19.37
N PHE A 305 -6.26 -9.43 18.92
CA PHE A 305 -7.50 -9.07 18.23
C PHE A 305 -7.73 -9.94 16.99
N ILE A 306 -6.71 -10.10 16.15
CA ILE A 306 -6.81 -10.93 14.95
C ILE A 306 -7.01 -12.41 15.34
N TYR A 307 -6.37 -12.91 16.39
CA TYR A 307 -6.64 -14.27 16.87
C TYR A 307 -8.14 -14.51 17.10
N ILE A 308 -8.82 -13.55 17.72
CA ILE A 308 -10.24 -13.63 18.07
C ILE A 308 -11.11 -13.58 16.81
N ILE A 309 -10.81 -12.68 15.87
CA ILE A 309 -11.64 -12.49 14.67
C ILE A 309 -11.31 -13.48 13.54
N TYR A 310 -10.13 -14.12 13.54
CA TYR A 310 -9.67 -14.97 12.45
C TYR A 310 -10.67 -16.11 12.12
N PRO A 311 -11.20 -16.86 13.10
CA PRO A 311 -12.15 -17.93 12.81
C PRO A 311 -13.48 -17.45 12.22
N VAL A 312 -13.86 -16.19 12.47
CA VAL A 312 -15.08 -15.57 11.94
C VAL A 312 -14.86 -15.06 10.51
N MET A 313 -13.63 -14.59 10.23
CA MET A 313 -13.29 -13.93 8.97
C MET A 313 -12.73 -14.89 7.91
N ILE A 314 -12.15 -16.01 8.32
CA ILE A 314 -11.34 -16.87 7.46
C ILE A 314 -11.85 -18.31 7.59
N ASN A 315 -12.09 -18.94 6.43
CA ASN A 315 -12.47 -20.34 6.37
C ASN A 315 -11.35 -21.25 6.92
N GLU A 316 -11.71 -22.36 7.55
CA GLU A 316 -10.79 -23.32 8.17
C GLU A 316 -9.73 -23.86 7.20
N SER A 317 -10.04 -23.95 5.90
CA SER A 317 -9.09 -24.37 4.86
C SER A 317 -7.85 -23.48 4.77
N TYR A 318 -7.90 -22.25 5.30
CA TYR A 318 -6.78 -21.32 5.39
C TYR A 318 -6.13 -21.27 6.79
N GLY A 319 -6.37 -22.25 7.64
CA GLY A 319 -5.90 -22.27 9.03
C GLY A 319 -4.39 -22.02 9.19
N ILE A 320 -3.56 -22.57 8.30
CA ILE A 320 -2.10 -22.34 8.27
C ILE A 320 -1.75 -20.85 8.16
N GLY A 321 -2.56 -20.08 7.44
CA GLY A 321 -2.36 -18.63 7.28
C GLY A 321 -2.41 -17.85 8.60
N LYS A 322 -3.08 -18.40 9.63
CA LYS A 322 -3.16 -17.81 10.97
C LYS A 322 -1.79 -17.66 11.59
N GLU A 323 -0.94 -18.69 11.54
CA GLU A 323 0.40 -18.69 12.14
C GLU A 323 1.33 -17.65 11.51
N LEU A 324 1.04 -17.21 10.29
CA LEU A 324 1.85 -16.25 9.56
C LEU A 324 1.61 -14.79 9.99
N VAL A 325 0.46 -14.50 10.58
CA VAL A 325 -0.03 -13.14 10.84
C VAL A 325 0.92 -12.31 11.71
N PRO A 326 1.40 -12.73 12.87
CA PRO A 326 2.19 -11.86 13.76
C PRO A 326 3.46 -11.32 13.11
N ILE A 327 4.26 -12.18 12.48
CA ILE A 327 5.53 -11.77 11.85
C ILE A 327 5.26 -10.93 10.59
N TYR A 328 4.20 -11.23 9.82
CA TYR A 328 3.77 -10.39 8.71
C TYR A 328 3.39 -8.98 9.17
N LEU A 329 2.65 -8.87 10.27
CA LEU A 329 2.29 -7.57 10.86
C LEU A 329 3.52 -6.81 11.35
N LEU A 330 4.52 -7.48 11.96
CA LEU A 330 5.79 -6.86 12.34
C LEU A 330 6.49 -6.26 11.11
N GLY A 331 6.57 -7.00 10.02
CA GLY A 331 7.09 -6.50 8.74
C GLY A 331 6.32 -5.28 8.22
N THR A 332 5.00 -5.31 8.35
CA THR A 332 4.13 -4.18 7.98
C THR A 332 4.39 -2.95 8.85
N ILE A 333 4.61 -3.12 10.16
CA ILE A 333 4.98 -2.00 11.05
C ILE A 333 6.33 -1.40 10.65
N PHE A 334 7.34 -2.21 10.36
CA PHE A 334 8.61 -1.69 9.84
C PHE A 334 8.44 -0.97 8.50
N SER A 335 7.55 -1.43 7.63
CA SER A 335 7.19 -0.74 6.38
C SER A 335 6.60 0.66 6.66
N THR A 336 5.70 0.78 7.62
CA THR A 336 5.09 2.08 7.96
C THR A 336 6.10 3.05 8.61
N ILE A 337 6.96 2.54 9.49
CA ILE A 337 8.05 3.32 10.10
C ILE A 337 9.04 3.78 9.01
N SER A 338 9.39 2.89 8.07
CA SER A 338 10.26 3.25 6.96
C SER A 338 9.66 4.37 6.11
N SER A 339 8.36 4.32 5.81
CA SER A 339 7.65 5.35 5.06
C SER A 339 7.61 6.69 5.81
N PHE A 340 7.40 6.65 7.12
CA PHE A 340 7.43 7.82 7.99
C PHE A 340 8.80 8.53 7.94
N LEU A 341 9.90 7.77 8.08
CA LEU A 341 11.27 8.27 7.95
C LEU A 341 11.56 8.77 6.53
N GLY A 342 11.00 8.10 5.51
CA GLY A 342 11.11 8.52 4.11
C GLY A 342 10.53 9.91 3.86
N ASN A 343 9.37 10.21 4.42
CA ASN A 343 8.76 11.53 4.35
C ASN A 343 9.62 12.60 5.06
N ALA A 344 10.23 12.27 6.20
CA ALA A 344 11.16 13.16 6.90
C ALA A 344 12.42 13.46 6.06
N ILE A 345 13.01 12.43 5.43
CA ILE A 345 14.15 12.58 4.52
C ILE A 345 13.79 13.46 3.31
N SER A 346 12.56 13.28 2.78
CA SER A 346 12.06 14.11 1.68
C SER A 346 11.88 15.57 2.09
N ALA A 347 11.41 15.81 3.32
CA ALA A 347 11.22 17.16 3.86
C ALA A 347 12.53 17.96 3.94
N ILE A 348 13.64 17.31 4.25
CA ILE A 348 14.99 17.92 4.23
C ILE A 348 15.68 17.85 2.86
N LYS A 349 14.93 17.51 1.79
CA LYS A 349 15.38 17.48 0.39
C LYS A 349 16.52 16.48 0.09
N ARG A 350 16.56 15.36 0.81
CA ARG A 350 17.58 14.30 0.65
C ARG A 350 17.07 13.09 -0.15
N ASN A 351 16.19 13.29 -1.12
CA ASN A 351 15.47 12.24 -1.88
C ASN A 351 16.38 11.19 -2.53
N LYS A 352 17.63 11.54 -2.91
CA LYS A 352 18.57 10.59 -3.50
C LYS A 352 18.84 9.35 -2.64
N TYR A 353 18.69 9.48 -1.31
CA TYR A 353 18.91 8.36 -0.39
C TYR A 353 17.72 7.40 -0.31
N LEU A 354 16.52 7.81 -0.74
CA LEU A 354 15.33 6.95 -0.68
C LEU A 354 15.50 5.71 -1.55
N PHE A 355 16.03 5.84 -2.75
CA PHE A 355 16.29 4.71 -3.64
C PHE A 355 17.31 3.74 -3.04
N TRP A 356 18.46 4.24 -2.58
CA TRP A 356 19.53 3.38 -2.04
C TRP A 356 19.10 2.63 -0.77
N THR A 357 18.34 3.30 0.11
CA THR A 357 17.79 2.65 1.30
C THR A 357 16.72 1.60 0.93
N MET A 358 15.90 1.86 -0.08
CA MET A 358 14.95 0.88 -0.59
C MET A 358 15.67 -0.34 -1.18
N LEU A 359 16.67 -0.11 -2.01
CA LEU A 359 17.47 -1.17 -2.63
C LEU A 359 18.15 -2.06 -1.58
N SER A 360 18.70 -1.47 -0.50
CA SER A 360 19.33 -2.26 0.59
C SER A 360 18.36 -3.23 1.24
N GLY A 361 17.11 -2.79 1.51
CA GLY A 361 16.08 -3.66 2.05
C GLY A 361 15.63 -4.76 1.09
N SER A 362 15.49 -4.42 -0.20
CA SER A 362 15.12 -5.38 -1.25
C SER A 362 16.17 -6.48 -1.39
N VAL A 363 17.45 -6.13 -1.36
CA VAL A 363 18.55 -7.11 -1.40
C VAL A 363 18.49 -8.05 -0.20
N ILE A 364 18.32 -7.53 1.02
CA ILE A 364 18.19 -8.35 2.24
C ILE A 364 16.98 -9.29 2.12
N ASN A 365 15.83 -8.78 1.66
CA ASN A 365 14.64 -9.61 1.47
C ASN A 365 14.91 -10.78 0.51
N VAL A 366 15.46 -10.50 -0.67
CA VAL A 366 15.73 -11.52 -1.70
C VAL A 366 16.76 -12.53 -1.22
N VAL A 367 17.87 -12.09 -0.63
CA VAL A 367 18.91 -12.98 -0.13
C VAL A 367 18.37 -13.89 0.98
N PHE A 368 17.66 -13.31 1.95
CA PHE A 368 17.16 -14.08 3.08
C PHE A 368 16.14 -15.15 2.66
N ILE A 369 15.17 -14.79 1.80
CA ILE A 369 14.14 -15.75 1.39
C ILE A 369 14.78 -16.95 0.68
N HIS A 370 15.72 -16.76 -0.24
CA HIS A 370 16.37 -17.86 -0.94
C HIS A 370 17.24 -18.75 -0.05
N LEU A 371 17.87 -18.17 0.97
CA LEU A 371 18.69 -18.96 1.91
C LEU A 371 17.86 -19.79 2.89
N PHE A 372 16.63 -19.34 3.20
CA PHE A 372 15.88 -19.91 4.31
C PHE A 372 14.54 -20.51 3.95
N ILE A 373 13.99 -20.30 2.74
CA ILE A 373 12.66 -20.82 2.36
C ILE A 373 12.57 -22.34 2.49
N SER A 374 13.61 -23.08 2.10
CA SER A 374 13.67 -24.53 2.22
C SER A 374 13.86 -25.03 3.64
N LYS A 375 14.33 -24.18 4.58
CA LYS A 375 14.63 -24.55 5.96
C LYS A 375 13.49 -24.27 6.92
N ILE A 376 12.86 -23.11 6.80
CA ILE A 376 11.82 -22.63 7.72
C ILE A 376 10.47 -22.36 7.03
N GLY A 377 10.33 -22.82 5.77
CA GLY A 377 9.07 -22.78 5.04
C GLY A 377 8.51 -21.35 4.90
N LEU A 378 7.18 -21.22 5.00
CA LEU A 378 6.45 -19.97 4.81
C LEU A 378 6.91 -18.82 5.72
N GLN A 379 7.40 -19.11 6.92
CA GLN A 379 7.91 -18.07 7.83
C GLN A 379 9.13 -17.35 7.26
N ALA A 380 9.90 -17.97 6.36
CA ALA A 380 11.01 -17.31 5.66
C ALA A 380 10.54 -16.06 4.93
N SER A 381 9.34 -16.10 4.31
CA SER A 381 8.76 -14.96 3.58
C SER A 381 8.41 -13.78 4.48
N ASN A 382 7.87 -14.08 5.66
CA ASN A 382 7.52 -13.06 6.64
C ASN A 382 8.77 -12.43 7.26
N ILE A 383 9.73 -13.26 7.64
CA ILE A 383 10.98 -12.82 8.26
C ILE A 383 11.80 -12.01 7.25
N SER A 384 11.90 -12.47 5.99
CA SER A 384 12.61 -11.73 4.94
C SER A 384 12.01 -10.34 4.69
N LEU A 385 10.68 -10.25 4.64
CA LEU A 385 9.95 -8.98 4.52
C LEU A 385 10.24 -8.06 5.72
N ALA A 386 10.16 -8.59 6.94
CA ALA A 386 10.42 -7.84 8.16
C ALA A 386 11.88 -7.35 8.24
N LEU A 387 12.85 -8.19 7.91
CA LEU A 387 14.28 -7.84 7.87
C LEU A 387 14.58 -6.82 6.77
N GLY A 388 13.94 -6.95 5.59
CA GLY A 388 14.07 -5.99 4.51
C GLY A 388 13.63 -4.60 4.94
N PHE A 389 12.42 -4.46 5.51
CA PHE A 389 11.93 -3.16 6.00
C PHE A 389 12.70 -2.66 7.23
N LEU A 390 13.14 -3.55 8.12
CA LEU A 390 14.03 -3.18 9.23
C LEU A 390 15.34 -2.58 8.72
N MET A 391 15.95 -3.18 7.69
CA MET A 391 17.16 -2.64 7.06
C MET A 391 16.93 -1.25 6.47
N ILE A 392 15.75 -1.02 5.85
CA ILE A 392 15.39 0.33 5.37
C ILE A 392 15.26 1.29 6.55
N CYS A 393 14.64 0.91 7.65
CA CYS A 393 14.55 1.76 8.84
C CYS A 393 15.92 2.14 9.37
N ILE A 394 16.83 1.16 9.52
CA ILE A 394 18.20 1.35 10.02
C ILE A 394 18.96 2.31 9.08
N THR A 395 18.98 2.02 7.78
CA THR A 395 19.71 2.85 6.80
C THR A 395 19.15 4.27 6.71
N ARG A 396 17.81 4.43 6.80
CA ARG A 396 17.17 5.76 6.85
C ARG A 396 17.52 6.53 8.10
N VAL A 397 17.56 5.90 9.27
CA VAL A 397 18.02 6.54 10.51
C VAL A 397 19.48 6.97 10.40
N ILE A 398 20.36 6.13 9.85
CA ILE A 398 21.79 6.46 9.65
C ILE A 398 21.94 7.67 8.72
N VAL A 399 21.23 7.68 7.61
CA VAL A 399 21.25 8.79 6.64
C VAL A 399 20.69 10.07 7.27
N PHE A 400 19.55 9.97 7.96
CA PHE A 400 18.87 11.12 8.55
C PHE A 400 19.69 11.79 9.65
N ARG A 401 20.46 10.98 10.43
CA ARG A 401 21.38 11.48 11.47
C ARG A 401 22.54 12.35 10.96
N LYS A 402 22.80 12.37 9.66
CA LYS A 402 23.80 13.28 9.07
C LYS A 402 23.35 14.73 9.05
N ASP A 403 22.03 14.96 9.01
CA ASP A 403 21.46 16.31 8.91
C ASP A 403 20.67 16.72 10.18
N VAL A 404 20.18 15.74 10.97
CA VAL A 404 19.35 15.94 12.17
C VAL A 404 19.86 15.05 13.30
N LYS A 405 20.10 15.60 14.48
CA LYS A 405 20.59 14.84 15.66
C LYS A 405 19.47 14.01 16.29
N LEU A 406 18.98 13.02 15.54
CA LEU A 406 17.89 12.13 15.97
C LEU A 406 18.33 11.23 17.14
N LYS A 407 17.63 11.33 18.28
CA LYS A 407 17.83 10.47 19.45
C LYS A 407 16.70 9.44 19.49
N ILE A 408 17.06 8.15 19.30
CA ILE A 408 16.09 7.05 19.39
C ILE A 408 16.10 6.50 20.82
N GLU A 409 14.93 6.30 21.38
CA GLU A 409 14.71 5.71 22.70
C GLU A 409 14.77 4.18 22.60
N TYR A 410 15.99 3.62 22.47
CA TYR A 410 16.21 2.19 22.28
C TYR A 410 15.58 1.31 23.37
N ARG A 411 15.49 1.83 24.61
CA ARG A 411 14.80 1.14 25.71
C ARG A 411 13.35 0.83 25.37
N ASN A 412 12.63 1.78 24.80
CA ASN A 412 11.24 1.59 24.42
C ASN A 412 11.10 0.64 23.24
N VAL A 413 12.00 0.71 22.25
CA VAL A 413 12.05 -0.24 21.13
C VAL A 413 12.26 -1.66 21.65
N PHE A 414 13.19 -1.86 22.59
CA PHE A 414 13.47 -3.16 23.20
C PHE A 414 12.27 -3.69 23.99
N VAL A 415 11.64 -2.86 24.82
CA VAL A 415 10.44 -3.25 25.59
C VAL A 415 9.29 -3.66 24.67
N LEU A 416 9.03 -2.88 23.61
CA LEU A 416 8.00 -3.21 22.63
C LEU A 416 8.31 -4.51 21.88
N PHE A 417 9.58 -4.78 21.59
CA PHE A 417 9.99 -6.02 20.93
C PHE A 417 9.81 -7.24 21.85
N ILE A 418 10.17 -7.14 23.16
CA ILE A 418 9.89 -8.20 24.13
C ILE A 418 8.37 -8.42 24.30
N ALA A 419 7.59 -7.35 24.35
CA ALA A 419 6.14 -7.45 24.43
C ALA A 419 5.55 -8.11 23.15
N PHE A 420 6.09 -7.81 21.98
CA PHE A 420 5.73 -8.49 20.73
C PHE A 420 6.00 -10.00 20.83
N LEU A 421 7.20 -10.41 21.27
CA LEU A 421 7.54 -11.84 21.41
C LEU A 421 6.62 -12.55 22.41
N ALA A 422 6.26 -11.90 23.51
CA ALA A 422 5.33 -12.47 24.49
C ALA A 422 3.92 -12.64 23.91
N VAL A 423 3.42 -11.63 23.18
CA VAL A 423 2.10 -11.70 22.53
C VAL A 423 2.09 -12.68 21.36
N ASP A 424 3.16 -12.78 20.58
CA ASP A 424 3.29 -13.78 19.52
C ASP A 424 3.30 -15.20 20.11
N HIS A 425 4.03 -15.43 21.19
CA HIS A 425 4.01 -16.72 21.88
C HIS A 425 2.61 -17.11 22.37
N VAL A 426 1.85 -16.15 22.94
CA VAL A 426 0.45 -16.38 23.35
C VAL A 426 -0.45 -16.61 22.12
N TYR A 427 -0.22 -15.91 21.03
CA TYR A 427 -0.95 -16.10 19.78
C TYR A 427 -0.76 -17.51 19.20
N GLN A 428 0.48 -18.00 19.16
CA GLN A 428 0.82 -19.30 18.56
C GLN A 428 0.38 -20.49 19.43
N ASN A 429 0.52 -20.38 20.77
CA ASN A 429 0.38 -21.51 21.68
C ASN A 429 -0.79 -21.36 22.68
N GLY A 430 -1.39 -20.18 22.78
CA GLY A 430 -2.40 -19.87 23.78
C GLY A 430 -3.83 -20.22 23.35
N SER A 431 -4.69 -20.43 24.35
CA SER A 431 -6.12 -20.58 24.16
C SER A 431 -6.82 -19.24 23.83
N LEU A 432 -8.10 -19.31 23.43
CA LEU A 432 -8.92 -18.12 23.23
C LEU A 432 -8.96 -17.22 24.47
N VAL A 433 -9.06 -17.80 25.66
CA VAL A 433 -9.06 -17.06 26.94
C VAL A 433 -7.73 -16.31 27.12
N MET A 434 -6.60 -16.96 26.85
CA MET A 434 -5.28 -16.31 26.96
C MET A 434 -5.14 -15.15 26.00
N ASN A 435 -5.64 -15.28 24.76
CA ASN A 435 -5.63 -14.21 23.78
C ASN A 435 -6.61 -13.07 24.14
N LEU A 436 -7.74 -13.35 24.78
CA LEU A 436 -8.63 -12.31 25.33
C LEU A 436 -7.95 -11.52 26.46
N VAL A 437 -7.26 -12.21 27.38
CA VAL A 437 -6.48 -11.56 28.44
C VAL A 437 -5.34 -10.72 27.84
N ALA A 438 -4.62 -11.26 26.85
CA ALA A 438 -3.57 -10.52 26.15
C ALA A 438 -4.13 -9.29 25.43
N PHE A 439 -5.33 -9.36 24.83
CA PHE A 439 -6.00 -8.23 24.19
C PHE A 439 -6.34 -7.12 25.18
N VAL A 440 -6.90 -7.47 26.34
CA VAL A 440 -7.21 -6.50 27.41
C VAL A 440 -5.91 -5.89 27.94
N GLY A 441 -4.88 -6.70 28.22
CA GLY A 441 -3.57 -6.21 28.67
C GLY A 441 -2.91 -5.27 27.64
N ALA A 442 -2.96 -5.62 26.36
CA ALA A 442 -2.48 -4.76 25.27
C ALA A 442 -3.27 -3.44 25.19
N GLY A 443 -4.59 -3.50 25.43
CA GLY A 443 -5.44 -2.30 25.51
C GLY A 443 -5.01 -1.36 26.62
N LEU A 444 -4.69 -1.89 27.81
CA LEU A 444 -4.16 -1.09 28.92
C LEU A 444 -2.79 -0.47 28.58
N VAL A 445 -1.91 -1.21 27.90
CA VAL A 445 -0.64 -0.66 27.41
C VAL A 445 -0.87 0.47 26.40
N CYS A 446 -1.81 0.31 25.47
CA CYS A 446 -2.18 1.38 24.55
C CYS A 446 -2.70 2.62 25.29
N ILE A 447 -3.60 2.47 26.26
CA ILE A 447 -4.10 3.58 27.08
C ILE A 447 -2.94 4.29 27.78
N TYR A 448 -2.00 3.55 28.36
CA TYR A 448 -0.81 4.12 29.00
C TYR A 448 0.08 4.89 28.02
N VAL A 449 0.37 4.30 26.85
CA VAL A 449 1.20 4.94 25.80
C VAL A 449 0.58 6.23 25.27
N PHE A 450 -0.75 6.29 25.17
CA PHE A 450 -1.49 7.44 24.64
C PHE A 450 -2.08 8.32 25.74
N TRP A 451 -1.76 8.08 27.02
CA TRP A 451 -2.37 8.78 28.16
C TRP A 451 -2.29 10.31 28.05
N ASP A 452 -1.12 10.85 27.70
CA ASP A 452 -0.94 12.30 27.57
C ASP A 452 -1.85 12.91 26.50
N LEU A 453 -2.06 12.17 25.40
CA LEU A 453 -2.92 12.59 24.30
C LEU A 453 -4.41 12.50 24.69
N ILE A 454 -4.78 11.44 25.42
CA ILE A 454 -6.12 11.23 25.94
C ILE A 454 -6.45 12.30 27.00
N ALA A 455 -5.54 12.57 27.91
CA ALA A 455 -5.70 13.60 28.94
C ALA A 455 -5.89 14.99 28.32
N ALA A 456 -5.06 15.37 27.35
CA ALA A 456 -5.18 16.63 26.62
C ALA A 456 -6.52 16.76 25.85
N MET A 457 -7.05 15.66 25.31
CA MET A 457 -8.38 15.65 24.67
C MET A 457 -9.50 15.80 25.68
N LEU A 458 -9.40 15.13 26.82
CA LEU A 458 -10.42 15.23 27.91
C LEU A 458 -10.47 16.65 28.50
N GLU A 459 -9.32 17.30 28.69
CA GLU A 459 -9.26 18.70 29.12
C GLU A 459 -9.96 19.63 28.13
N LYS A 460 -9.67 19.50 26.81
CA LYS A 460 -10.37 20.31 25.80
C LYS A 460 -11.87 20.10 25.73
N ILE A 461 -12.35 18.88 26.02
CA ILE A 461 -13.78 18.57 26.06
C ILE A 461 -14.41 19.20 27.32
N LYS A 462 -13.69 19.19 28.45
CA LYS A 462 -14.13 19.81 29.70
C LYS A 462 -14.23 21.32 29.56
N ASP A 463 -13.25 21.97 28.96
CA ASP A 463 -13.22 23.41 28.71
C ASP A 463 -14.35 23.86 27.76
N ARG A 464 -14.68 23.07 26.73
CA ARG A 464 -15.82 23.34 25.84
C ARG A 464 -17.19 23.19 26.51
N LYS A 465 -17.30 22.35 27.56
CA LYS A 465 -18.54 22.21 28.36
C LYS A 465 -18.73 23.33 29.38
N ILE A 466 -17.66 24.05 29.72
CA ILE A 466 -17.70 25.18 30.66
C ILE A 466 -17.98 26.50 29.91
N THR A 467 -17.72 26.53 28.59
CA THR A 467 -17.91 27.72 27.72
C THR A 467 -19.22 27.73 26.94
N ASN A 468 -20.03 26.65 27.01
CA ASN A 468 -21.41 26.55 26.55
C ASN A 468 -22.38 26.46 27.74
#